data_86cdf6f944a7af9d771143aba8b31264
#
_entry.id   86cdf6f944a7af9d771143aba8b31264
#
_cell.length_a   1.000
_cell.length_b   1.000
_cell.length_c   1.000
_cell.angle_alpha   90.00
_cell.angle_beta   90.00
_cell.angle_gamma   90.00
#
_symmetry.space_group_name_H-M   'P 1'
#
loop_
_entity.id
_entity.type
_entity.pdbx_description
1 polymer ?
#
loop_
_entity_poly.entity_id
_entity_poly.type
_entity_poly.pdbx_seq_one_letter_code
_entity_poly.pdbx_strand_id
1 'polypeptide(L)'
;MHKESSQTCYKLELRNRILKAAMTEFLHKGVKSVKMDDIANALAISKRTLYEIYSNKEELLLEAVRIHEEEFNDHMVQYSQNKNHSVMDIIIEFYKKKLLAIADVSPLFLVELRKYKQVVAYLEQLNAERHNNALLFFRRGVREGFFRSDINFDIILKTSSASADYAMETQMYKEYSITTIMHNTIFLYLRGICTTKGIKELDAAIAE
;
A
#
# COMPACT_ATOMS: atom_id res chain seq x y z
N MET A 1 34.65 16.31 14.21
CA MET A 1 33.63 15.23 14.31
C MET A 1 32.19 15.67 14.56
N HIS A 2 31.89 16.70 15.40
CA HIS A 2 30.49 17.13 15.66
C HIS A 2 29.76 17.82 14.49
N LYS A 3 30.44 18.51 13.58
CA LYS A 3 29.79 19.22 12.44
C LYS A 3 29.32 18.28 11.32
N GLU A 4 30.07 17.20 11.05
CA GLU A 4 29.70 16.23 10.00
C GLU A 4 28.49 15.39 10.38
N SER A 5 28.37 14.98 11.65
CA SER A 5 27.20 14.25 12.14
C SER A 5 25.90 15.08 12.10
N SER A 6 26.00 16.38 12.42
CA SER A 6 24.86 17.31 12.36
C SER A 6 24.38 17.57 10.92
N GLN A 7 25.30 17.66 9.96
CA GLN A 7 24.99 17.92 8.56
C GLN A 7 24.39 16.66 7.89
N THR A 8 24.83 15.48 8.30
CA THR A 8 24.28 14.20 7.85
C THR A 8 22.85 13.98 8.41
N CYS A 9 22.64 14.30 9.68
CA CYS A 9 21.31 14.22 10.32
C CYS A 9 20.30 15.18 9.65
N TYR A 10 20.69 16.42 9.40
CA TYR A 10 19.85 17.40 8.69
C TYR A 10 19.47 16.94 7.27
N LYS A 11 20.42 16.38 6.50
CA LYS A 11 20.15 15.87 5.16
C LYS A 11 19.17 14.70 5.19
N LEU A 12 19.29 13.78 6.15
CA LEU A 12 18.39 12.65 6.31
C LEU A 12 16.97 13.13 6.67
N GLU A 13 16.87 14.07 7.60
CA GLU A 13 15.57 14.65 7.99
C GLU A 13 14.91 15.39 6.81
N LEU A 14 15.67 16.17 6.05
CA LEU A 14 15.17 16.85 4.86
C LEU A 14 14.70 15.86 3.80
N ARG A 15 15.45 14.76 3.57
CA ARG A 15 15.07 13.68 2.64
C ARG A 15 13.74 13.06 3.04
N ASN A 16 13.54 12.76 4.31
CA ASN A 16 12.28 12.20 4.80
C ASN A 16 11.10 13.17 4.64
N ARG A 17 11.32 14.47 4.87
CA ARG A 17 10.30 15.50 4.64
C ARG A 17 9.93 15.59 3.16
N ILE A 18 10.91 15.53 2.26
CA ILE A 18 10.68 15.56 0.82
C ILE A 18 9.86 14.34 0.39
N LEU A 19 10.22 13.14 0.85
CA LEU A 19 9.50 11.89 0.51
C LEU A 19 8.04 11.94 0.97
N LYS A 20 7.79 12.37 2.20
CA LYS A 20 6.42 12.51 2.74
C LYS A 20 5.59 13.53 1.95
N ALA A 21 6.14 14.71 1.69
CA ALA A 21 5.45 15.72 0.91
C ALA A 21 5.18 15.27 -0.53
N ALA A 22 6.18 14.66 -1.17
CA ALA A 22 6.03 14.13 -2.53
C ALA A 22 4.96 13.04 -2.60
N MET A 23 4.97 12.08 -1.67
CA MET A 23 3.97 11.01 -1.63
C MET A 23 2.56 11.56 -1.44
N THR A 24 2.37 12.49 -0.52
CA THR A 24 1.08 13.17 -0.31
C THR A 24 0.59 13.85 -1.58
N GLU A 25 1.44 14.60 -2.26
CA GLU A 25 1.08 15.28 -3.51
C GLU A 25 0.74 14.27 -4.63
N PHE A 26 1.54 13.20 -4.78
CA PHE A 26 1.29 12.17 -5.78
C PHE A 26 -0.02 11.42 -5.53
N LEU A 27 -0.30 11.04 -4.29
CA LEU A 27 -1.53 10.34 -3.93
C LEU A 27 -2.78 11.18 -4.26
N HIS A 28 -2.77 12.47 -3.93
CA HIS A 28 -3.94 13.31 -4.12
C HIS A 28 -4.13 13.82 -5.56
N LYS A 29 -3.04 14.15 -6.26
CA LYS A 29 -3.10 14.85 -7.57
C LYS A 29 -2.75 13.98 -8.77
N GLY A 30 -2.24 12.76 -8.54
CA GLY A 30 -1.61 11.95 -9.57
C GLY A 30 -0.17 12.37 -9.84
N VAL A 31 0.61 11.47 -10.44
CA VAL A 31 2.06 11.70 -10.65
C VAL A 31 2.32 12.75 -11.74
N LYS A 32 1.53 12.74 -12.82
CA LYS A 32 1.77 13.59 -13.98
C LYS A 32 1.60 15.08 -13.66
N SER A 33 0.60 15.43 -12.86
CA SER A 33 0.27 16.80 -12.51
C SER A 33 1.27 17.45 -11.56
N VAL A 34 1.93 16.68 -10.70
CA VAL A 34 2.90 17.17 -9.71
C VAL A 34 4.25 17.45 -10.36
N LYS A 35 4.78 18.65 -10.17
CA LYS A 35 6.12 19.05 -10.63
C LYS A 35 7.09 19.07 -9.45
N MET A 36 8.39 18.89 -9.73
CA MET A 36 9.45 19.04 -8.72
C MET A 36 9.39 20.39 -8.01
N ASP A 37 9.05 21.45 -8.76
CA ASP A 37 8.92 22.81 -8.24
C ASP A 37 7.78 22.92 -7.22
N ASP A 38 6.67 22.23 -7.42
CA ASP A 38 5.54 22.23 -6.49
C ASP A 38 5.95 21.65 -5.13
N ILE A 39 6.75 20.58 -5.15
CA ILE A 39 7.28 19.92 -3.95
C ILE A 39 8.28 20.84 -3.23
N ALA A 40 9.19 21.48 -3.97
CA ALA A 40 10.15 22.41 -3.40
C ALA A 40 9.46 23.60 -2.72
N ASN A 41 8.44 24.17 -3.38
CA ASN A 41 7.64 25.28 -2.84
C ASN A 41 6.85 24.86 -1.59
N ALA A 42 6.22 23.69 -1.58
CA ALA A 42 5.47 23.18 -0.43
C ALA A 42 6.36 23.02 0.82
N LEU A 43 7.64 22.73 0.62
CA LEU A 43 8.63 22.57 1.70
C LEU A 43 9.42 23.84 2.03
N ALA A 44 9.19 24.94 1.31
CA ALA A 44 9.96 26.18 1.41
C ALA A 44 11.48 25.96 1.24
N ILE A 45 11.85 25.05 0.32
CA ILE A 45 13.25 24.79 -0.06
C ILE A 45 13.52 25.29 -1.48
N SER A 46 14.80 25.52 -1.80
CA SER A 46 15.17 25.88 -3.17
C SER A 46 15.00 24.68 -4.11
N LYS A 47 14.64 24.94 -5.36
CA LYS A 47 14.64 23.93 -6.43
C LYS A 47 15.99 23.22 -6.53
N ARG A 48 17.10 23.98 -6.42
CA ARG A 48 18.45 23.43 -6.42
C ARG A 48 18.64 22.40 -5.30
N THR A 49 18.20 22.68 -4.09
CA THR A 49 18.29 21.77 -2.93
C THR A 49 17.54 20.46 -3.20
N LEU A 50 16.35 20.53 -3.82
CA LEU A 50 15.60 19.34 -4.18
C LEU A 50 16.34 18.50 -5.24
N TYR A 51 16.89 19.14 -6.28
CA TYR A 51 17.62 18.44 -7.35
C TYR A 51 19.01 17.94 -6.92
N GLU A 52 19.58 18.46 -5.85
CA GLU A 52 20.79 17.90 -5.23
C GLU A 52 20.54 16.58 -4.48
N ILE A 53 19.26 16.30 -4.11
CA ILE A 53 18.85 15.07 -3.40
C ILE A 53 18.23 14.06 -4.36
N TYR A 54 17.41 14.52 -5.29
CA TYR A 54 16.70 13.69 -6.28
C TYR A 54 16.90 14.26 -7.68
N SER A 55 17.59 13.54 -8.56
CA SER A 55 17.93 14.02 -9.90
C SER A 55 16.71 14.20 -10.81
N ASN A 56 15.64 13.49 -10.56
CA ASN A 56 14.40 13.59 -11.31
C ASN A 56 13.18 13.08 -10.53
N LYS A 57 12.00 13.34 -11.10
CA LYS A 57 10.71 12.95 -10.48
C LYS A 57 10.51 11.43 -10.36
N GLU A 58 11.06 10.63 -11.29
CA GLU A 58 10.90 9.18 -11.26
C GLU A 58 11.69 8.55 -10.11
N GLU A 59 12.90 9.04 -9.86
CA GLU A 59 13.71 8.64 -8.71
C GLU A 59 13.00 8.98 -7.39
N LEU A 60 12.49 10.22 -7.27
CA LEU A 60 11.73 10.66 -6.11
C LEU A 60 10.46 9.82 -5.92
N LEU A 61 9.71 9.52 -6.99
CA LEU A 61 8.51 8.70 -6.95
C LEU A 61 8.83 7.27 -6.47
N LEU A 62 9.87 6.65 -7.03
CA LEU A 62 10.25 5.29 -6.65
C LEU A 62 10.57 5.20 -5.15
N GLU A 63 11.35 6.16 -4.65
CA GLU A 63 11.72 6.14 -3.24
C GLU A 63 10.53 6.49 -2.32
N ALA A 64 9.67 7.42 -2.72
CA ALA A 64 8.46 7.75 -1.97
C ALA A 64 7.50 6.54 -1.88
N VAL A 65 7.32 5.82 -2.99
CA VAL A 65 6.52 4.56 -3.00
C VAL A 65 7.17 3.50 -2.13
N ARG A 66 8.51 3.35 -2.19
CA ARG A 66 9.23 2.39 -1.36
C ARG A 66 9.00 2.63 0.13
N ILE A 67 9.22 3.84 0.61
CA ILE A 67 9.01 4.20 2.02
C ILE A 67 7.54 3.98 2.43
N HIS A 68 6.60 4.37 1.58
CA HIS A 68 5.17 4.18 1.86
C HIS A 68 4.80 2.69 2.01
N GLU A 69 5.34 1.82 1.15
CA GLU A 69 5.13 0.38 1.23
C GLU A 69 5.85 -0.27 2.43
N GLU A 70 7.04 0.23 2.79
CA GLU A 70 7.79 -0.19 3.97
C GLU A 70 7.03 0.17 5.26
N GLU A 71 6.54 1.40 5.40
CA GLU A 71 5.74 1.83 6.56
C GLU A 71 4.49 0.96 6.75
N PHE A 72 3.80 0.63 5.67
CA PHE A 72 2.65 -0.29 5.72
C PHE A 72 3.07 -1.70 6.16
N ASN A 73 4.14 -2.22 5.56
CA ASN A 73 4.65 -3.56 5.87
C ASN A 73 5.10 -3.66 7.33
N ASP A 74 5.86 -2.69 7.81
CA ASP A 74 6.36 -2.66 9.19
C ASP A 74 5.22 -2.63 10.20
N HIS A 75 4.18 -1.84 9.94
CA HIS A 75 2.98 -1.84 10.76
C HIS A 75 2.34 -3.23 10.82
N MET A 76 2.15 -3.89 9.67
CA MET A 76 1.55 -5.22 9.61
C MET A 76 2.42 -6.30 10.28
N VAL A 77 3.74 -6.21 10.11
CA VAL A 77 4.68 -7.12 10.79
C VAL A 77 4.59 -6.95 12.31
N GLN A 78 4.67 -5.73 12.82
CA GLN A 78 4.56 -5.45 14.26
C GLN A 78 3.21 -5.93 14.83
N TYR A 79 2.12 -5.65 14.12
CA TYR A 79 0.79 -6.09 14.51
C TYR A 79 0.68 -7.62 14.58
N SER A 80 1.23 -8.31 13.57
CA SER A 80 1.18 -9.77 13.48
C SER A 80 2.06 -10.51 14.50
N GLN A 81 3.09 -9.83 15.05
CA GLN A 81 3.98 -10.40 16.08
C GLN A 81 3.33 -10.45 17.47
N ASN A 82 2.25 -9.73 17.69
CA ASN A 82 1.50 -9.81 18.95
C ASN A 82 0.83 -11.19 19.03
N LYS A 83 1.26 -12.00 20.02
CA LYS A 83 0.77 -13.37 20.23
C LYS A 83 -0.72 -13.46 20.57
N ASN A 84 -1.32 -12.35 21.00
CA ASN A 84 -2.76 -12.28 21.30
C ASN A 84 -3.61 -12.06 20.03
N HIS A 85 -2.99 -11.71 18.90
CA HIS A 85 -3.72 -11.51 17.65
C HIS A 85 -3.91 -12.84 16.89
N SER A 86 -5.17 -13.18 16.67
CA SER A 86 -5.58 -14.26 15.77
C SER A 86 -5.31 -13.88 14.31
N VAL A 87 -5.45 -14.83 13.39
CA VAL A 87 -5.40 -14.50 11.95
C VAL A 87 -6.55 -13.57 11.54
N MET A 88 -7.68 -13.62 12.26
CA MET A 88 -8.81 -12.72 11.97
C MET A 88 -8.49 -11.28 12.35
N ASP A 89 -7.87 -11.05 13.52
CA ASP A 89 -7.44 -9.71 13.94
C ASP A 89 -6.47 -9.12 12.89
N ILE A 90 -5.51 -9.92 12.41
CA ILE A 90 -4.50 -9.49 11.44
C ILE A 90 -5.14 -9.15 10.08
N ILE A 91 -6.09 -9.96 9.58
CA ILE A 91 -6.69 -9.72 8.27
C ILE A 91 -7.70 -8.56 8.31
N ILE A 92 -8.38 -8.38 9.44
CA ILE A 92 -9.26 -7.23 9.68
C ILE A 92 -8.44 -5.93 9.73
N GLU A 93 -7.31 -5.92 10.46
CA GLU A 93 -6.40 -4.77 10.50
C GLU A 93 -5.87 -4.43 9.10
N PHE A 94 -5.42 -5.45 8.35
CA PHE A 94 -5.00 -5.29 6.96
C PHE A 94 -6.09 -4.63 6.11
N TYR A 95 -7.33 -5.13 6.20
CA TYR A 95 -8.46 -4.61 5.46
C TYR A 95 -8.77 -3.15 5.83
N LYS A 96 -8.90 -2.85 7.13
CA LYS A 96 -9.16 -1.48 7.62
C LYS A 96 -8.07 -0.50 7.16
N LYS A 97 -6.80 -0.90 7.28
CA LYS A 97 -5.65 -0.09 6.83
C LYS A 97 -5.66 0.15 5.32
N LYS A 98 -5.96 -0.88 4.52
CA LYS A 98 -6.04 -0.73 3.06
C LYS A 98 -7.17 0.20 2.63
N LEU A 99 -8.35 0.12 3.25
CA LEU A 99 -9.46 1.03 2.96
C LEU A 99 -9.13 2.48 3.35
N LEU A 100 -8.53 2.69 4.53
CA LEU A 100 -8.11 4.03 4.97
C LEU A 100 -7.03 4.61 4.04
N ALA A 101 -6.04 3.80 3.69
CA ALA A 101 -4.95 4.26 2.82
C ALA A 101 -5.44 4.68 1.42
N ILE A 102 -6.53 4.08 0.92
CA ILE A 102 -7.03 4.36 -0.43
C ILE A 102 -8.14 5.42 -0.46
N ALA A 103 -8.70 5.80 0.69
CA ALA A 103 -9.85 6.70 0.77
C ALA A 103 -9.60 8.05 0.08
N ASP A 104 -8.40 8.60 0.25
CA ASP A 104 -8.00 9.90 -0.29
C ASP A 104 -7.09 9.80 -1.52
N VAL A 105 -6.92 8.60 -2.09
CA VAL A 105 -6.05 8.39 -3.26
C VAL A 105 -6.78 8.75 -4.55
N SER A 106 -6.17 9.63 -5.31
CA SER A 106 -6.64 9.93 -6.66
C SER A 106 -6.53 8.68 -7.56
N PRO A 107 -7.59 8.30 -8.29
CA PRO A 107 -7.51 7.23 -9.28
C PRO A 107 -6.40 7.44 -10.29
N LEU A 108 -6.07 8.71 -10.61
CA LEU A 108 -5.00 9.06 -11.53
C LEU A 108 -3.64 8.58 -11.04
N PHE A 109 -3.39 8.61 -9.70
CA PHE A 109 -2.16 8.08 -9.15
C PHE A 109 -1.97 6.60 -9.52
N LEU A 110 -3.00 5.77 -9.28
CA LEU A 110 -2.95 4.34 -9.54
C LEU A 110 -2.75 4.01 -11.05
N VAL A 111 -3.41 4.77 -11.92
CA VAL A 111 -3.29 4.60 -13.38
C VAL A 111 -1.92 5.07 -13.89
N GLU A 112 -1.44 6.20 -13.38
CA GLU A 112 -0.19 6.81 -13.85
C GLU A 112 1.04 6.07 -13.34
N LEU A 113 0.98 5.49 -12.12
CA LEU A 113 2.06 4.72 -11.51
C LEU A 113 2.55 3.60 -12.43
N ARG A 114 1.64 2.96 -13.16
CA ARG A 114 1.94 1.88 -14.12
C ARG A 114 2.82 2.31 -15.30
N LYS A 115 3.00 3.61 -15.55
CA LYS A 115 3.84 4.16 -16.61
C LYS A 115 5.33 4.23 -16.21
N TYR A 116 5.63 4.10 -14.94
CA TYR A 116 6.97 4.21 -14.38
C TYR A 116 7.57 2.83 -14.19
N LYS A 117 8.39 2.39 -15.15
CA LYS A 117 8.90 1.00 -15.22
C LYS A 117 9.64 0.55 -13.96
N GLN A 118 10.44 1.44 -13.35
CA GLN A 118 11.19 1.11 -12.14
C GLN A 118 10.26 0.91 -10.94
N VAL A 119 9.19 1.69 -10.83
CA VAL A 119 8.19 1.55 -9.79
C VAL A 119 7.39 0.25 -9.97
N VAL A 120 6.99 -0.06 -11.21
CA VAL A 120 6.30 -1.32 -11.53
C VAL A 120 7.16 -2.52 -11.16
N ALA A 121 8.43 -2.55 -11.58
CA ALA A 121 9.37 -3.63 -11.27
C ALA A 121 9.56 -3.81 -9.75
N TYR A 122 9.67 -2.71 -9.00
CA TYR A 122 9.74 -2.76 -7.53
C TYR A 122 8.47 -3.36 -6.91
N LEU A 123 7.29 -2.93 -7.35
CA LEU A 123 6.01 -3.43 -6.84
C LEU A 123 5.79 -4.90 -7.18
N GLU A 124 6.19 -5.34 -8.38
CA GLU A 124 6.15 -6.75 -8.78
C GLU A 124 7.04 -7.62 -7.89
N GLN A 125 8.29 -7.19 -7.64
CA GLN A 125 9.19 -7.88 -6.71
C GLN A 125 8.59 -7.95 -5.31
N LEU A 126 8.09 -6.85 -4.77
CA LEU A 126 7.47 -6.79 -3.46
C LEU A 126 6.24 -7.71 -3.34
N ASN A 127 5.42 -7.77 -4.39
CA ASN A 127 4.27 -8.66 -4.45
C ASN A 127 4.70 -10.14 -4.48
N ALA A 128 5.77 -10.49 -5.20
CA ALA A 128 6.30 -11.85 -5.21
C ALA A 128 6.82 -12.28 -3.82
N GLU A 129 7.51 -11.40 -3.10
CA GLU A 129 7.97 -11.64 -1.73
C GLU A 129 6.80 -11.83 -0.76
N ARG A 130 5.78 -10.96 -0.85
CA ARG A 130 4.56 -11.02 -0.03
C ARG A 130 3.70 -12.25 -0.31
N HIS A 131 3.73 -12.77 -1.52
CA HIS A 131 2.93 -13.93 -1.93
C HIS A 131 3.19 -15.17 -1.06
N ASN A 132 4.47 -15.50 -0.85
CA ASN A 132 4.85 -16.66 -0.03
C ASN A 132 4.41 -16.48 1.45
N ASN A 133 4.58 -15.28 1.98
CA ASN A 133 4.15 -14.95 3.35
C ASN A 133 2.63 -15.04 3.48
N ALA A 134 1.86 -14.59 2.49
CA ALA A 134 0.41 -14.70 2.45
C ALA A 134 -0.03 -16.17 2.46
N LEU A 135 0.61 -17.06 1.70
CA LEU A 135 0.29 -18.49 1.72
C LEU A 135 0.54 -19.14 3.09
N LEU A 136 1.62 -18.76 3.78
CA LEU A 136 1.89 -19.23 5.15
C LEU A 136 0.83 -18.72 6.14
N PHE A 137 0.43 -17.46 6.01
CA PHE A 137 -0.62 -16.85 6.80
C PHE A 137 -1.97 -17.55 6.60
N PHE A 138 -2.36 -17.84 5.36
CA PHE A 138 -3.61 -18.57 5.09
C PHE A 138 -3.59 -20.00 5.65
N ARG A 139 -2.46 -20.71 5.56
CA ARG A 139 -2.31 -22.03 6.19
C ARG A 139 -2.46 -21.97 7.72
N ARG A 140 -1.98 -20.90 8.35
CA ARG A 140 -2.21 -20.66 9.77
C ARG A 140 -3.70 -20.50 10.06
N GLY A 141 -4.42 -19.70 9.26
CA GLY A 141 -5.85 -19.47 9.41
C GLY A 141 -6.70 -20.73 9.23
N VAL A 142 -6.30 -21.65 8.35
CA VAL A 142 -6.93 -22.98 8.23
C VAL A 142 -6.74 -23.78 9.51
N ARG A 143 -5.53 -23.81 10.09
CA ARG A 143 -5.27 -24.51 11.36
C ARG A 143 -6.03 -23.91 12.55
N GLU A 144 -6.23 -22.60 12.57
CA GLU A 144 -7.02 -21.91 13.59
C GLU A 144 -8.54 -22.03 13.35
N GLY A 145 -8.96 -22.64 12.23
CA GLY A 145 -10.36 -22.89 11.89
C GLY A 145 -11.14 -21.68 11.37
N PHE A 146 -10.46 -20.60 11.01
CA PHE A 146 -11.08 -19.39 10.46
C PHE A 146 -11.21 -19.43 8.94
N PHE A 147 -10.26 -20.09 8.25
CA PHE A 147 -10.26 -20.18 6.81
C PHE A 147 -10.58 -21.60 6.36
N ARG A 148 -11.20 -21.70 5.20
CA ARG A 148 -11.62 -22.97 4.56
C ARG A 148 -10.41 -23.75 4.05
N SER A 149 -10.41 -25.06 4.23
CA SER A 149 -9.33 -25.96 3.77
C SER A 149 -9.48 -26.43 2.33
N ASP A 150 -10.65 -26.24 1.72
CA ASP A 150 -10.95 -26.63 0.33
C ASP A 150 -10.59 -25.54 -0.71
N ILE A 151 -10.00 -24.43 -0.26
CA ILE A 151 -9.63 -23.29 -1.11
C ILE A 151 -8.16 -23.37 -1.54
N ASN A 152 -7.92 -23.13 -2.83
CA ASN A 152 -6.58 -22.86 -3.33
C ASN A 152 -6.26 -21.37 -3.19
N PHE A 153 -5.52 -21.00 -2.14
CA PHE A 153 -5.18 -19.59 -1.83
C PHE A 153 -4.27 -18.94 -2.88
N ASP A 154 -3.47 -19.72 -3.63
CA ASP A 154 -2.68 -19.18 -4.74
C ASP A 154 -3.58 -18.64 -5.85
N ILE A 155 -4.65 -19.37 -6.18
CA ILE A 155 -5.65 -18.92 -7.15
C ILE A 155 -6.37 -17.65 -6.63
N ILE A 156 -6.76 -17.64 -5.35
CA ILE A 156 -7.43 -16.49 -4.74
C ILE A 156 -6.54 -15.23 -4.80
N LEU A 157 -5.27 -15.33 -4.45
CA LEU A 157 -4.35 -14.20 -4.52
C LEU A 157 -4.21 -13.67 -5.95
N LYS A 158 -4.05 -14.55 -6.93
CA LYS A 158 -3.93 -14.16 -8.35
C LYS A 158 -5.21 -13.53 -8.89
N THR A 159 -6.38 -14.10 -8.58
CA THR A 159 -7.66 -13.58 -9.06
C THR A 159 -8.03 -12.26 -8.38
N SER A 160 -7.73 -12.08 -7.09
CA SER A 160 -7.97 -10.80 -6.42
C SER A 160 -7.10 -9.68 -6.99
N SER A 161 -5.83 -9.95 -7.31
CA SER A 161 -4.95 -9.00 -8.00
C SER A 161 -5.50 -8.65 -9.38
N ALA A 162 -5.85 -9.66 -10.18
CA ALA A 162 -6.42 -9.46 -11.51
C ALA A 162 -7.73 -8.65 -11.50
N SER A 163 -8.55 -8.83 -10.46
CA SER A 163 -9.79 -8.03 -10.30
C SER A 163 -9.50 -6.55 -10.06
N ALA A 164 -8.48 -6.24 -9.25
CA ALA A 164 -8.05 -4.86 -9.02
C ALA A 164 -7.47 -4.25 -10.30
N ASP A 165 -6.67 -5.01 -11.05
CA ASP A 165 -6.11 -4.58 -12.34
C ASP A 165 -7.21 -4.30 -13.36
N TYR A 166 -8.17 -5.20 -13.50
CA TYR A 166 -9.33 -5.04 -14.37
C TYR A 166 -10.12 -3.76 -14.06
N ALA A 167 -10.39 -3.50 -12.78
CA ALA A 167 -11.12 -2.29 -12.38
C ALA A 167 -10.38 -1.00 -12.78
N MET A 168 -9.05 -0.99 -12.74
CA MET A 168 -8.25 0.16 -13.17
C MET A 168 -8.19 0.29 -14.70
N GLU A 169 -8.00 -0.81 -15.42
CA GLU A 169 -7.93 -0.85 -16.88
C GLU A 169 -9.24 -0.44 -17.56
N THR A 170 -10.37 -0.91 -17.02
CA THR A 170 -11.71 -0.55 -17.51
C THR A 170 -12.22 0.79 -16.99
N GLN A 171 -11.40 1.48 -16.18
CA GLN A 171 -11.71 2.80 -15.62
C GLN A 171 -13.01 2.84 -14.78
N MET A 172 -13.30 1.75 -14.05
CA MET A 172 -14.47 1.68 -13.16
C MET A 172 -14.54 2.83 -12.14
N TYR A 173 -13.40 3.44 -11.83
CA TYR A 173 -13.31 4.62 -10.96
C TYR A 173 -14.02 5.87 -11.50
N LYS A 174 -14.46 5.86 -12.76
CA LYS A 174 -15.32 6.93 -13.33
C LYS A 174 -16.78 6.82 -12.91
N GLU A 175 -17.23 5.61 -12.55
CA GLU A 175 -18.58 5.30 -12.16
C GLU A 175 -18.71 5.08 -10.65
N TYR A 176 -17.67 4.50 -10.03
CA TYR A 176 -17.67 4.13 -8.61
C TYR A 176 -16.43 4.70 -7.92
N SER A 177 -16.57 5.07 -6.63
CA SER A 177 -15.38 5.47 -5.86
C SER A 177 -14.39 4.33 -5.73
N ILE A 178 -13.09 4.67 -5.66
CA ILE A 178 -12.02 3.67 -5.44
C ILE A 178 -12.28 2.85 -4.18
N THR A 179 -12.75 3.50 -3.11
CA THR A 179 -13.11 2.82 -1.85
C THR A 179 -14.22 1.80 -2.08
N THR A 180 -15.25 2.14 -2.86
CA THR A 180 -16.34 1.21 -3.19
C THR A 180 -15.83 0.01 -3.99
N ILE A 181 -14.98 0.23 -4.99
CA ILE A 181 -14.39 -0.84 -5.80
C ILE A 181 -13.56 -1.78 -4.90
N MET A 182 -12.66 -1.22 -4.11
CA MET A 182 -11.77 -1.98 -3.24
C MET A 182 -12.52 -2.72 -2.13
N HIS A 183 -13.53 -2.08 -1.50
CA HIS A 183 -14.39 -2.73 -0.53
C HIS A 183 -15.05 -3.97 -1.12
N ASN A 184 -15.77 -3.82 -2.23
CA ASN A 184 -16.50 -4.93 -2.83
C ASN A 184 -15.57 -6.05 -3.32
N THR A 185 -14.39 -5.70 -3.86
CA THR A 185 -13.42 -6.69 -4.33
C THR A 185 -12.78 -7.43 -3.15
N ILE A 186 -12.13 -6.71 -2.24
CA ILE A 186 -11.39 -7.33 -1.12
C ILE A 186 -12.34 -8.08 -0.20
N PHE A 187 -13.47 -7.47 0.17
CA PHE A 187 -14.42 -8.07 1.10
C PHE A 187 -15.04 -9.35 0.57
N LEU A 188 -15.37 -9.39 -0.73
CA LEU A 188 -15.87 -10.59 -1.38
C LEU A 188 -14.88 -11.76 -1.25
N TYR A 189 -13.61 -11.54 -1.55
CA TYR A 189 -12.57 -12.56 -1.42
C TYR A 189 -12.37 -12.97 0.03
N LEU A 190 -12.25 -12.02 0.96
CA LEU A 190 -12.10 -12.32 2.39
C LEU A 190 -13.24 -13.16 2.93
N ARG A 191 -14.47 -12.78 2.64
CA ARG A 191 -15.65 -13.54 3.07
C ARG A 191 -15.71 -14.92 2.41
N GLY A 192 -15.31 -15.02 1.14
CA GLY A 192 -15.29 -16.29 0.38
C GLY A 192 -14.30 -17.32 0.92
N ILE A 193 -13.18 -16.89 1.49
CA ILE A 193 -12.18 -17.80 2.08
C ILE A 193 -12.48 -18.21 3.52
N CYS A 194 -13.41 -17.51 4.20
CA CYS A 194 -13.72 -17.75 5.61
C CYS A 194 -14.64 -18.96 5.80
N THR A 195 -14.47 -19.66 6.93
CA THR A 195 -15.48 -20.55 7.51
C THR A 195 -16.62 -19.74 8.11
N THR A 196 -17.71 -20.40 8.53
CA THR A 196 -18.80 -19.72 9.27
C THR A 196 -18.29 -18.98 10.51
N LYS A 197 -17.27 -19.55 11.21
CA LYS A 197 -16.62 -18.90 12.36
C LYS A 197 -15.91 -17.61 11.91
N GLY A 198 -15.12 -17.67 10.84
CA GLY A 198 -14.40 -16.51 10.31
C GLY A 198 -15.34 -15.42 9.79
N ILE A 199 -16.43 -15.79 9.09
CA ILE A 199 -17.44 -14.84 8.60
C ILE A 199 -18.06 -14.06 9.76
N LYS A 200 -18.40 -14.72 10.86
CA LYS A 200 -19.01 -14.06 12.03
C LYS A 200 -18.11 -12.99 12.63
N GLU A 201 -16.81 -13.27 12.74
CA GLU A 201 -15.83 -12.29 13.25
C GLU A 201 -15.58 -11.16 12.25
N LEU A 202 -15.49 -11.49 10.96
CA LEU A 202 -15.31 -10.51 9.89
C LEU A 202 -16.48 -9.52 9.83
N ASP A 203 -17.73 -10.03 9.82
CA ASP A 203 -18.95 -9.22 9.74
C ASP A 203 -19.10 -8.32 10.98
N ALA A 204 -18.77 -8.82 12.18
CA ALA A 204 -18.81 -8.02 13.41
C ALA A 204 -17.81 -6.84 13.38
N ALA A 205 -16.59 -7.07 12.86
CA ALA A 205 -15.54 -6.05 12.81
C ALA A 205 -15.77 -4.96 11.73
N ILE A 206 -16.62 -5.23 10.73
CA ILE A 206 -16.92 -4.27 9.64
C ILE A 206 -18.20 -3.49 9.92
N ALA A 207 -19.08 -4.01 10.80
CA ALA A 207 -20.27 -3.29 11.24
C ALA A 207 -19.97 -2.12 12.21
N GLU A 208 -18.75 -2.07 12.78
CA GLU A 208 -18.22 -0.97 13.61
C GLU A 208 -17.58 0.14 12.74
#